data_4611ea37bbab4265e6fbd157832ee776
#
_entry.id   4611ea37bbab4265e6fbd157832ee776
#
_cell.length_a   1.000
_cell.length_b   1.000
_cell.length_c   1.000
_cell.angle_alpha   90.00
_cell.angle_beta   90.00
_cell.angle_gamma   90.00
#
_symmetry.space_group_name_H-M   'P 1'
#
loop_
_entity.id
_entity.type
_entity.pdbx_description
1 polymer ?
#
loop_
_entity_poly.entity_id
_entity_poly.type
_entity_poly.pdbx_seq_one_letter_code
_entity_poly.pdbx_strand_id
1 'polypeptide(L)'
;MNDWFSWNGKKCTEYGIHVLEQPPITIPAERATFTNVPGRPGSLTMLEGDDVYDDMILTAQCMISDPGDIHTIASYLKGSGKVAFANRPGGFYFARIVNQIPFEKILRGNPHRSFAVNFRCQPFWYQENVPEITVTTSGTFVNNPGSVYAEPVITVYGSGEITLMVGMTIVELDGITDSITLDTPLMEAYKDMTSMNGCMSGDFPTLLPGQNAISWTGNVTKIVVQPNWRYLA
;
A
#
# COMPACT_ATOMS: atom_id res chain seq x y z
N MET A 1 24.34 -8.83 6.99
CA MET A 1 23.33 -9.89 7.01
C MET A 1 21.95 -9.22 6.99
N ASN A 2 21.06 -9.68 6.10
CA ASN A 2 19.70 -9.12 6.00
C ASN A 2 18.76 -9.92 6.93
N ASP A 3 18.96 -9.77 8.23
CA ASP A 3 18.32 -10.56 9.30
C ASP A 3 17.22 -9.79 10.05
N TRP A 4 16.56 -8.87 9.35
CA TRP A 4 15.53 -8.02 9.94
C TRP A 4 14.27 -7.91 9.07
N PHE A 5 13.17 -7.64 9.73
CA PHE A 5 12.00 -6.96 9.17
C PHE A 5 11.71 -5.71 10.01
N SER A 6 11.04 -4.74 9.43
CA SER A 6 10.52 -3.58 10.14
C SER A 6 9.00 -3.70 10.27
N TRP A 7 8.45 -3.48 11.45
CA TRP A 7 7.02 -3.44 11.72
C TRP A 7 6.64 -2.08 12.30
N ASN A 8 5.78 -1.35 11.58
CA ASN A 8 5.39 0.02 11.93
C ASN A 8 6.59 0.95 12.18
N GLY A 9 7.61 0.86 11.31
CA GLY A 9 8.80 1.72 11.34
C GLY A 9 9.88 1.28 12.35
N LYS A 10 9.65 0.24 13.17
CA LYS A 10 10.63 -0.27 14.13
C LYS A 10 11.20 -1.59 13.64
N LYS A 11 12.53 -1.75 13.71
CA LYS A 11 13.19 -3.00 13.32
C LYS A 11 13.03 -4.06 14.40
N CYS A 12 12.81 -5.31 13.99
CA CYS A 12 12.69 -6.44 14.91
C CYS A 12 13.95 -6.66 15.75
N THR A 13 15.11 -6.27 15.22
CA THR A 13 16.41 -6.36 15.92
C THR A 13 16.48 -5.47 17.18
N GLU A 14 15.70 -4.38 17.24
CA GLU A 14 15.57 -3.54 18.45
C GLU A 14 14.93 -4.29 19.63
N TYR A 15 14.25 -5.39 19.33
CA TYR A 15 13.61 -6.28 20.29
C TYR A 15 14.36 -7.61 20.47
N GLY A 16 15.62 -7.69 19.98
CA GLY A 16 16.44 -8.89 20.02
C GLY A 16 15.97 -10.02 19.10
N ILE A 17 15.08 -9.71 18.17
CA ILE A 17 14.55 -10.68 17.20
C ILE A 17 15.41 -10.63 15.94
N HIS A 18 15.88 -11.78 15.49
CA HIS A 18 16.64 -11.97 14.26
C HIS A 18 15.86 -12.84 13.28
N VAL A 19 15.82 -12.45 12.02
CA VAL A 19 15.17 -13.23 10.97
C VAL A 19 16.16 -14.27 10.45
N LEU A 20 15.82 -15.54 10.57
CA LEU A 20 16.62 -16.65 10.06
C LEU A 20 16.35 -16.87 8.59
N GLU A 21 15.06 -16.76 8.19
CA GLU A 21 14.62 -16.92 6.82
C GLU A 21 13.62 -15.82 6.47
N GLN A 22 13.94 -15.06 5.44
CA GLN A 22 13.07 -14.03 4.88
C GLN A 22 11.94 -14.68 4.08
N PRO A 23 10.73 -14.10 4.07
CA PRO A 23 9.68 -14.58 3.20
C PRO A 23 10.10 -14.47 1.73
N PRO A 24 9.71 -15.45 0.88
CA PRO A 24 9.94 -15.35 -0.54
C PRO A 24 9.20 -14.15 -1.14
N ILE A 25 9.74 -13.58 -2.21
CA ILE A 25 9.00 -12.61 -3.03
C ILE A 25 7.91 -13.40 -3.75
N THR A 26 6.65 -13.04 -3.49
CA THR A 26 5.48 -13.80 -3.97
C THR A 26 4.62 -12.89 -4.82
N ILE A 27 4.19 -13.37 -5.98
CA ILE A 27 3.20 -12.70 -6.81
C ILE A 27 1.82 -13.14 -6.31
N PRO A 28 0.91 -12.21 -5.96
CA PRO A 28 -0.43 -12.55 -5.52
C PRO A 28 -1.25 -13.17 -6.66
N ALA A 29 -2.21 -14.01 -6.30
CA ALA A 29 -3.14 -14.58 -7.27
C ALA A 29 -4.23 -13.56 -7.64
N GLU A 30 -4.58 -13.49 -8.92
CA GLU A 30 -5.77 -12.77 -9.35
C GLU A 30 -7.04 -13.39 -8.76
N ARG A 31 -7.95 -12.55 -8.31
CA ARG A 31 -9.22 -13.00 -7.76
C ARG A 31 -10.15 -13.39 -8.91
N ALA A 32 -10.42 -14.68 -9.02
CA ALA A 32 -11.24 -15.24 -10.07
C ALA A 32 -12.22 -16.29 -9.54
N THR A 33 -13.41 -16.31 -10.10
CA THR A 33 -14.41 -17.36 -9.85
C THR A 33 -14.39 -18.38 -10.98
N PHE A 34 -14.28 -19.67 -10.63
CA PHE A 34 -14.27 -20.78 -11.58
C PHE A 34 -15.60 -21.53 -11.52
N THR A 35 -16.35 -21.52 -12.62
CA THR A 35 -17.64 -22.20 -12.71
C THR A 35 -17.56 -23.39 -13.69
N ASN A 36 -17.89 -24.58 -13.21
CA ASN A 36 -17.98 -25.76 -14.06
C ASN A 36 -19.31 -25.78 -14.83
N VAL A 37 -19.25 -25.86 -16.17
CA VAL A 37 -20.41 -25.95 -17.04
C VAL A 37 -20.57 -27.39 -17.49
N PRO A 38 -21.73 -28.06 -17.24
CA PRO A 38 -21.96 -29.43 -17.68
C PRO A 38 -21.78 -29.58 -19.19
N GLY A 39 -21.05 -30.63 -19.61
CA GLY A 39 -20.77 -30.92 -21.03
C GLY A 39 -19.66 -30.08 -21.66
N ARG A 40 -19.02 -29.18 -20.92
CA ARG A 40 -17.85 -28.41 -21.38
C ARG A 40 -16.58 -28.90 -20.67
N PRO A 41 -15.48 -29.20 -21.37
CA PRO A 41 -14.19 -29.43 -20.75
C PRO A 41 -13.62 -28.12 -20.20
N GLY A 42 -13.08 -28.15 -18.97
CA GLY A 42 -12.56 -26.99 -18.24
C GLY A 42 -13.65 -26.13 -17.62
N SER A 43 -13.25 -25.21 -16.74
CA SER A 43 -14.14 -24.25 -16.09
C SER A 43 -14.25 -22.93 -16.87
N LEU A 44 -15.35 -22.22 -16.68
CA LEU A 44 -15.48 -20.83 -17.07
C LEU A 44 -14.80 -19.98 -15.99
N THR A 45 -13.85 -19.16 -16.37
CA THR A 45 -13.17 -18.22 -15.46
C THR A 45 -13.80 -16.84 -15.58
N MET A 46 -14.20 -16.29 -14.44
CA MET A 46 -14.71 -14.93 -14.33
C MET A 46 -13.78 -14.17 -13.38
N LEU A 47 -13.12 -13.13 -13.88
CA LEU A 47 -12.32 -12.21 -13.06
C LEU A 47 -13.25 -11.26 -12.30
N GLU A 48 -12.91 -10.93 -11.06
CA GLU A 48 -13.71 -10.02 -10.21
C GLU A 48 -13.42 -8.53 -10.48
N GLY A 49 -12.67 -8.23 -11.51
CA GLY A 49 -12.28 -6.87 -11.96
C GLY A 49 -10.85 -6.84 -12.45
N ASP A 50 -10.44 -5.69 -12.96
CA ASP A 50 -9.06 -5.44 -13.35
C ASP A 50 -8.21 -5.14 -12.12
N ASP A 51 -7.02 -5.74 -12.02
CA ASP A 51 -6.07 -5.55 -10.91
C ASP A 51 -6.64 -5.89 -9.51
N VAL A 52 -7.56 -6.84 -9.42
CA VAL A 52 -8.09 -7.37 -8.15
C VAL A 52 -7.37 -8.67 -7.79
N TYR A 53 -6.65 -8.64 -6.68
CA TYR A 53 -5.80 -9.74 -6.21
C TYR A 53 -6.16 -10.16 -4.80
N ASP A 54 -5.79 -11.39 -4.43
CA ASP A 54 -5.93 -11.90 -3.08
C ASP A 54 -4.77 -11.46 -2.17
N ASP A 55 -5.06 -11.39 -0.87
CA ASP A 55 -4.01 -11.18 0.14
C ASP A 55 -2.99 -12.31 0.12
N MET A 56 -1.74 -11.98 0.44
CA MET A 56 -0.64 -12.94 0.56
C MET A 56 -0.30 -13.20 2.02
N ILE A 57 0.14 -14.43 2.33
CA ILE A 57 0.77 -14.76 3.62
C ILE A 57 2.28 -14.80 3.43
N LEU A 58 2.96 -13.79 4.00
CA LEU A 58 4.42 -13.72 4.03
C LEU A 58 4.91 -14.14 5.42
N THR A 59 5.68 -15.24 5.47
CA THR A 59 6.15 -15.83 6.73
C THR A 59 7.62 -15.52 6.94
N ALA A 60 7.95 -14.83 8.05
CA ALA A 60 9.33 -14.66 8.51
C ALA A 60 9.65 -15.69 9.58
N GLN A 61 10.67 -16.52 9.37
CA GLN A 61 11.20 -17.42 10.39
C GLN A 61 12.18 -16.65 11.26
N CYS A 62 11.92 -16.62 12.54
CA CYS A 62 12.62 -15.78 13.50
C CYS A 62 13.25 -16.57 14.63
N MET A 63 14.28 -15.99 15.22
CA MET A 63 14.92 -16.45 16.43
C MET A 63 15.09 -15.27 17.39
N ILE A 64 14.96 -15.57 18.68
CA ILE A 64 15.34 -14.66 19.77
C ILE A 64 16.27 -15.38 20.72
N SER A 65 17.36 -14.71 21.11
CA SER A 65 18.36 -15.31 22.01
C SER A 65 17.91 -15.31 23.46
N ASP A 66 17.30 -14.21 23.88
CA ASP A 66 16.68 -14.07 25.20
C ASP A 66 15.36 -13.31 25.01
N PRO A 67 14.20 -13.91 25.32
CA PRO A 67 12.93 -13.22 25.15
C PRO A 67 12.77 -12.00 26.08
N GLY A 68 13.65 -11.81 27.07
CA GLY A 68 13.63 -10.66 27.97
C GLY A 68 12.23 -10.35 28.49
N ASP A 69 11.76 -9.14 28.23
CA ASP A 69 10.37 -8.76 28.49
C ASP A 69 9.45 -9.20 27.34
N ILE A 70 8.82 -10.36 27.51
CA ILE A 70 7.89 -10.94 26.54
C ILE A 70 6.67 -10.05 26.29
N HIS A 71 6.29 -9.19 27.23
CA HIS A 71 5.15 -8.27 27.06
C HIS A 71 5.48 -7.17 26.06
N THR A 72 6.72 -6.69 26.07
CA THR A 72 7.20 -5.72 25.07
C THR A 72 7.23 -6.32 23.67
N ILE A 73 7.70 -7.58 23.54
CA ILE A 73 7.70 -8.29 22.25
C ILE A 73 6.27 -8.55 21.77
N ALA A 74 5.39 -9.01 22.66
CA ALA A 74 3.97 -9.23 22.32
C ALA A 74 3.27 -7.92 21.92
N SER A 75 3.67 -6.80 22.53
CA SER A 75 3.16 -5.48 22.20
C SER A 75 3.64 -5.02 20.81
N TYR A 76 4.86 -5.36 20.45
CA TYR A 76 5.44 -5.09 19.13
C TYR A 76 4.81 -5.97 18.04
N LEU A 77 4.70 -7.28 18.28
CA LEU A 77 4.21 -8.27 17.31
C LEU A 77 2.67 -8.40 17.33
N LYS A 78 1.95 -7.28 17.22
CA LYS A 78 0.47 -7.29 17.20
C LYS A 78 -0.12 -6.30 16.20
N GLY A 79 -1.37 -6.54 15.84
CA GLY A 79 -2.21 -5.59 15.11
C GLY A 79 -1.97 -5.57 13.61
N SER A 80 -2.23 -4.40 13.04
CA SER A 80 -2.08 -4.12 11.59
C SER A 80 -1.15 -2.94 11.40
N GLY A 81 -0.53 -2.85 10.23
CA GLY A 81 0.34 -1.75 9.89
C GLY A 81 1.24 -2.02 8.68
N LYS A 82 2.39 -1.39 8.65
CA LYS A 82 3.36 -1.50 7.56
C LYS A 82 4.46 -2.49 7.91
N VAL A 83 4.73 -3.46 7.03
CA VAL A 83 5.88 -4.37 7.14
C VAL A 83 6.84 -4.14 5.99
N ALA A 84 8.13 -3.98 6.31
CA ALA A 84 9.21 -3.95 5.33
C ALA A 84 10.20 -5.08 5.62
N PHE A 85 10.66 -5.76 4.57
CA PHE A 85 11.57 -6.90 4.66
C PHE A 85 12.95 -6.54 4.11
N ALA A 86 13.99 -7.09 4.72
CA ALA A 86 15.37 -6.81 4.34
C ALA A 86 15.73 -7.32 2.93
N ASN A 87 15.07 -8.35 2.44
CA ASN A 87 15.27 -8.89 1.09
C ASN A 87 14.60 -8.05 -0.01
N ARG A 88 13.73 -7.08 0.38
CA ARG A 88 13.09 -6.15 -0.54
C ARG A 88 13.07 -4.74 0.06
N PRO A 89 14.21 -4.06 0.11
CA PRO A 89 14.34 -2.73 0.70
C PRO A 89 13.68 -1.65 -0.17
N GLY A 90 13.41 -0.49 0.45
CA GLY A 90 12.88 0.70 -0.24
C GLY A 90 11.36 0.77 -0.33
N GLY A 91 10.66 -0.13 0.35
CA GLY A 91 9.20 -0.10 0.45
C GLY A 91 8.64 -1.06 1.47
N PHE A 92 7.33 -1.17 1.49
CA PHE A 92 6.59 -1.91 2.50
C PHE A 92 5.31 -2.53 1.94
N TYR A 93 4.73 -3.45 2.70
CA TYR A 93 3.37 -3.94 2.51
C TYR A 93 2.48 -3.46 3.66
N PHE A 94 1.22 -3.18 3.38
CA PHE A 94 0.20 -3.13 4.43
C PHE A 94 -0.13 -4.56 4.85
N ALA A 95 -0.02 -4.82 6.14
CA ALA A 95 -0.14 -6.18 6.66
C ALA A 95 -0.83 -6.24 8.01
N ARG A 96 -1.23 -7.46 8.37
CA ARG A 96 -1.70 -7.82 9.70
C ARG A 96 -1.02 -9.11 10.15
N ILE A 97 -0.58 -9.17 11.40
CA ILE A 97 -0.09 -10.41 11.99
C ILE A 97 -1.30 -11.28 12.35
N VAL A 98 -1.31 -12.53 11.84
CA VAL A 98 -2.52 -13.39 11.88
C VAL A 98 -2.33 -14.70 12.62
N ASN A 99 -1.10 -15.09 12.98
CA ASN A 99 -0.84 -16.33 13.68
C ASN A 99 -0.64 -16.13 15.20
N GLN A 100 -0.83 -17.19 15.95
CA GLN A 100 -0.28 -17.31 17.29
C GLN A 100 1.25 -17.46 17.17
N ILE A 101 2.00 -16.81 18.05
CA ILE A 101 3.47 -16.84 18.04
C ILE A 101 3.97 -17.63 19.25
N PRO A 102 4.20 -18.95 19.13
CA PRO A 102 4.78 -19.75 20.17
C PRO A 102 6.29 -19.54 20.21
N PHE A 103 6.86 -19.22 21.36
CA PHE A 103 8.30 -19.14 21.54
C PHE A 103 8.86 -20.52 21.91
N GLU A 104 9.14 -21.34 20.92
CA GLU A 104 9.59 -22.70 21.09
C GLU A 104 11.09 -22.78 21.42
N LYS A 105 11.46 -23.63 22.37
CA LYS A 105 12.87 -23.91 22.68
C LYS A 105 13.46 -24.80 21.60
N ILE A 106 14.54 -24.34 20.97
CA ILE A 106 15.28 -25.11 19.95
C ILE A 106 15.95 -26.34 20.59
N LEU A 107 16.59 -26.16 21.74
CA LEU A 107 17.30 -27.22 22.45
C LEU A 107 17.12 -27.07 24.00
N ARG A 108 17.13 -28.20 24.71
CA ARG A 108 17.09 -28.19 26.16
C ARG A 108 18.38 -27.53 26.72
N GLY A 109 18.21 -26.49 27.55
CA GLY A 109 19.33 -25.72 28.08
C GLY A 109 19.82 -24.57 27.23
N ASN A 110 19.33 -24.43 25.99
CA ASN A 110 19.63 -23.28 25.14
C ASN A 110 18.61 -22.14 25.40
N PRO A 111 19.04 -20.90 25.61
CA PRO A 111 18.12 -19.75 25.74
C PRO A 111 17.42 -19.39 24.45
N HIS A 112 17.96 -19.77 23.30
CA HIS A 112 17.40 -19.43 22.00
C HIS A 112 16.02 -20.04 21.78
N ARG A 113 15.13 -19.25 21.22
CA ARG A 113 13.78 -19.66 20.85
C ARG A 113 13.53 -19.33 19.39
N SER A 114 12.89 -20.25 18.69
CA SER A 114 12.43 -20.03 17.30
C SER A 114 10.92 -19.83 17.27
N PHE A 115 10.49 -19.07 16.30
CA PHE A 115 9.07 -18.82 16.03
C PHE A 115 8.89 -18.28 14.60
N ALA A 116 7.66 -18.41 14.09
CA ALA A 116 7.28 -17.83 12.81
C ALA A 116 6.34 -16.64 13.03
N VAL A 117 6.51 -15.60 12.24
CA VAL A 117 5.57 -14.49 12.18
C VAL A 117 4.93 -14.50 10.80
N ASN A 118 3.60 -14.69 10.75
CA ASN A 118 2.82 -14.70 9.53
C ASN A 118 2.16 -13.33 9.33
N PHE A 119 2.62 -12.63 8.32
CA PHE A 119 2.05 -11.37 7.88
C PHE A 119 1.05 -11.65 6.76
N ARG A 120 -0.23 -11.39 7.00
CA ARG A 120 -1.22 -11.30 5.94
C ARG A 120 -1.10 -9.93 5.31
N CYS A 121 -0.50 -9.88 4.15
CA CYS A 121 -0.18 -8.68 3.41
C CYS A 121 -1.23 -8.41 2.33
N GLN A 122 -1.58 -7.14 2.14
CA GLN A 122 -2.24 -6.71 0.92
C GLN A 122 -1.37 -7.02 -0.31
N PRO A 123 -1.96 -7.17 -1.50
CA PRO A 123 -1.26 -7.71 -2.67
C PRO A 123 -0.15 -6.81 -3.22
N PHE A 124 -0.13 -5.53 -2.86
CA PHE A 124 0.79 -4.57 -3.45
C PHE A 124 1.94 -4.20 -2.52
N TRP A 125 3.11 -4.07 -3.12
CA TRP A 125 4.27 -3.46 -2.47
C TRP A 125 4.28 -1.96 -2.78
N TYR A 126 4.40 -1.13 -1.74
CA TYR A 126 4.40 0.32 -1.83
C TYR A 126 5.82 0.85 -1.72
N GLN A 127 6.21 1.68 -2.68
CA GLN A 127 7.51 2.35 -2.62
C GLN A 127 7.52 3.39 -1.51
N GLU A 128 8.56 3.36 -0.68
CA GLU A 128 8.77 4.32 0.40
C GLU A 128 9.52 5.56 -0.10
N ASN A 129 9.35 6.68 0.60
CA ASN A 129 10.06 7.93 0.33
C ASN A 129 9.92 8.46 -1.11
N VAL A 130 8.75 8.28 -1.70
CA VAL A 130 8.45 8.87 -3.01
C VAL A 130 8.24 10.37 -2.84
N PRO A 131 9.01 11.23 -3.55
CA PRO A 131 8.84 12.68 -3.46
C PRO A 131 7.49 13.10 -4.06
N GLU A 132 6.94 14.18 -3.51
CA GLU A 132 5.79 14.86 -4.10
C GLU A 132 6.15 15.45 -5.47
N ILE A 133 5.20 15.38 -6.39
CA ILE A 133 5.33 15.94 -7.74
C ILE A 133 4.49 17.22 -7.81
N THR A 134 5.14 18.35 -8.06
CA THR A 134 4.44 19.62 -8.26
C THR A 134 4.23 19.88 -9.74
N VAL A 135 2.97 20.07 -10.13
CA VAL A 135 2.54 20.38 -11.51
C VAL A 135 2.01 21.80 -11.54
N THR A 136 2.64 22.66 -12.34
CA THR A 136 2.28 24.08 -12.50
C THR A 136 1.73 24.42 -13.88
N THR A 137 1.82 23.49 -14.82
CA THR A 137 1.35 23.67 -16.19
C THR A 137 0.35 22.60 -16.55
N SER A 138 -0.85 23.03 -17.00
CA SER A 138 -1.89 22.09 -17.46
C SER A 138 -1.40 21.28 -18.67
N GLY A 139 -1.72 19.99 -18.70
CA GLY A 139 -1.26 19.05 -19.72
C GLY A 139 0.09 18.41 -19.44
N THR A 140 0.65 18.58 -18.22
CA THR A 140 1.91 17.92 -17.81
C THR A 140 1.66 16.43 -17.60
N PHE A 141 2.63 15.62 -18.04
CA PHE A 141 2.60 14.17 -17.83
C PHE A 141 3.31 13.76 -16.54
N VAL A 142 2.65 12.92 -15.76
CA VAL A 142 3.22 12.22 -14.60
C VAL A 142 3.36 10.75 -14.96
N ASN A 143 4.57 10.22 -14.84
CA ASN A 143 4.87 8.83 -15.15
C ASN A 143 4.76 7.96 -13.90
N ASN A 144 3.86 6.97 -13.93
CA ASN A 144 3.79 5.92 -12.92
C ASN A 144 4.77 4.80 -13.29
N PRO A 145 5.85 4.58 -12.52
CA PRO A 145 6.81 3.50 -12.77
C PRO A 145 6.33 2.14 -12.25
N GLY A 146 5.19 2.11 -11.55
CA GLY A 146 4.62 0.89 -10.97
C GLY A 146 4.07 -0.07 -12.02
N SER A 147 3.82 -1.30 -11.60
CA SER A 147 3.23 -2.33 -12.46
C SER A 147 1.71 -2.35 -12.45
N VAL A 148 1.10 -1.61 -11.53
CA VAL A 148 -0.34 -1.47 -11.36
C VAL A 148 -0.71 0.01 -11.19
N TYR A 149 -2.01 0.32 -11.28
CA TYR A 149 -2.46 1.67 -11.02
C TYR A 149 -2.11 2.13 -9.61
N ALA A 150 -1.77 3.39 -9.43
CA ALA A 150 -1.53 3.99 -8.14
C ALA A 150 -2.73 4.84 -7.70
N GLU A 151 -2.91 4.94 -6.40
CA GLU A 151 -3.94 5.75 -5.74
C GLU A 151 -3.27 6.98 -5.12
N PRO A 152 -3.18 8.09 -5.86
CA PRO A 152 -2.50 9.27 -5.38
C PRO A 152 -3.31 10.02 -4.34
N VAL A 153 -2.60 10.84 -3.55
CA VAL A 153 -3.21 11.97 -2.85
C VAL A 153 -2.89 13.23 -3.65
N ILE A 154 -3.91 13.93 -4.14
CA ILE A 154 -3.76 15.10 -5.01
C ILE A 154 -4.29 16.33 -4.30
N THR A 155 -3.42 17.32 -4.08
CA THR A 155 -3.83 18.63 -3.56
C THR A 155 -3.87 19.65 -4.69
N VAL A 156 -5.04 20.18 -4.96
CA VAL A 156 -5.29 21.24 -5.94
C VAL A 156 -5.31 22.58 -5.23
N TYR A 157 -4.43 23.50 -5.61
CA TYR A 157 -4.40 24.88 -5.13
C TYR A 157 -5.06 25.77 -6.16
N GLY A 158 -6.17 26.38 -5.79
CA GLY A 158 -6.97 27.19 -6.71
C GLY A 158 -8.23 27.74 -6.04
N SER A 159 -9.11 28.34 -6.86
CA SER A 159 -10.37 28.92 -6.38
C SER A 159 -11.47 28.86 -7.41
N GLY A 160 -12.72 28.80 -6.91
CA GLY A 160 -13.92 28.75 -7.75
C GLY A 160 -14.22 27.35 -8.29
N GLU A 161 -14.78 27.31 -9.48
CA GLU A 161 -15.06 26.08 -10.21
C GLU A 161 -13.80 25.61 -10.95
N ILE A 162 -13.42 24.34 -10.76
CA ILE A 162 -12.24 23.72 -11.36
C ILE A 162 -12.66 22.36 -11.92
N THR A 163 -12.33 22.10 -13.19
CA THR A 163 -12.40 20.76 -13.75
C THR A 163 -10.99 20.20 -13.81
N LEU A 164 -10.71 19.16 -13.03
CA LEU A 164 -9.44 18.43 -13.01
C LEU A 164 -9.58 17.17 -13.86
N MET A 165 -8.62 16.92 -14.75
CA MET A 165 -8.51 15.70 -15.52
C MET A 165 -7.19 15.00 -15.20
N VAL A 166 -7.26 13.74 -14.79
CA VAL A 166 -6.10 12.88 -14.52
C VAL A 166 -6.25 11.61 -15.36
N GLY A 167 -5.43 11.50 -16.40
CA GLY A 167 -5.61 10.45 -17.41
C GLY A 167 -6.99 10.55 -18.06
N MET A 168 -7.84 9.56 -17.82
CA MET A 168 -9.23 9.52 -18.31
C MET A 168 -10.28 9.92 -17.25
N THR A 169 -9.86 10.11 -16.01
CA THR A 169 -10.77 10.47 -14.90
C THR A 169 -10.99 11.98 -14.89
N ILE A 170 -12.26 12.38 -14.85
CA ILE A 170 -12.67 13.79 -14.76
C ILE A 170 -13.26 14.02 -13.37
N VAL A 171 -12.78 15.06 -12.70
CA VAL A 171 -13.25 15.49 -11.39
C VAL A 171 -13.69 16.94 -11.47
N GLU A 172 -14.91 17.21 -11.11
CA GLU A 172 -15.44 18.57 -11.00
C GLU A 172 -15.37 19.02 -9.53
N LEU A 173 -14.78 20.18 -9.30
CA LEU A 173 -14.58 20.77 -7.99
C LEU A 173 -15.30 22.12 -7.97
N ASP A 174 -16.17 22.32 -7.01
CA ASP A 174 -16.97 23.54 -6.87
C ASP A 174 -16.79 24.20 -5.50
N GLY A 175 -16.86 25.54 -5.45
CA GLY A 175 -16.77 26.30 -4.22
C GLY A 175 -15.37 26.28 -3.56
N ILE A 176 -14.33 26.03 -4.34
CA ILE A 176 -12.96 26.01 -3.79
C ILE A 176 -12.51 27.44 -3.47
N THR A 177 -11.98 27.62 -2.27
CA THR A 177 -11.53 28.95 -1.80
C THR A 177 -10.02 29.15 -1.85
N ASP A 178 -9.24 28.07 -1.72
CA ASP A 178 -7.77 28.13 -1.64
C ASP A 178 -7.14 26.80 -2.06
N SER A 179 -7.61 25.69 -1.48
CA SER A 179 -7.15 24.36 -1.84
C SER A 179 -8.18 23.29 -1.49
N ILE A 180 -8.04 22.14 -2.12
CA ILE A 180 -8.75 20.89 -1.80
C ILE A 180 -7.78 19.73 -1.99
N THR A 181 -7.82 18.76 -1.09
CA THR A 181 -7.06 17.50 -1.18
C THR A 181 -7.99 16.35 -1.51
N LEU A 182 -7.69 15.63 -2.55
CA LEU A 182 -8.37 14.41 -2.98
C LEU A 182 -7.51 13.23 -2.55
N ASP A 183 -7.95 12.50 -1.54
CA ASP A 183 -7.28 11.31 -1.00
C ASP A 183 -7.93 10.07 -1.59
N THR A 184 -7.35 9.55 -2.66
CA THR A 184 -7.91 8.39 -3.37
C THR A 184 -7.92 7.13 -2.49
N PRO A 185 -6.87 6.80 -1.70
CA PRO A 185 -6.90 5.68 -0.77
C PRO A 185 -8.04 5.72 0.25
N LEU A 186 -8.39 6.91 0.73
CA LEU A 186 -9.47 7.08 1.69
C LEU A 186 -10.84 7.33 1.04
N MET A 187 -10.88 7.61 -0.25
CA MET A 187 -12.07 8.05 -0.98
C MET A 187 -12.69 9.29 -0.32
N GLU A 188 -11.84 10.25 0.05
CA GLU A 188 -12.25 11.46 0.76
C GLU A 188 -11.63 12.71 0.15
N ALA A 189 -12.46 13.76 0.01
CA ALA A 189 -12.03 15.10 -0.35
C ALA A 189 -12.09 16.00 0.89
N TYR A 190 -10.99 16.70 1.19
CA TYR A 190 -10.91 17.53 2.39
C TYR A 190 -9.97 18.73 2.22
N LYS A 191 -10.11 19.68 3.13
CA LYS A 191 -9.13 20.75 3.37
C LYS A 191 -8.82 20.76 4.86
N ASP A 192 -7.55 20.59 5.22
CA ASP A 192 -7.09 20.42 6.60
C ASP A 192 -7.86 19.29 7.32
N MET A 193 -8.72 19.61 8.28
CA MET A 193 -9.57 18.65 9.01
C MET A 193 -11.06 18.74 8.62
N THR A 194 -11.37 19.48 7.54
CA THR A 194 -12.75 19.70 7.12
C THR A 194 -13.05 18.87 5.87
N SER A 195 -14.06 18.01 5.94
CA SER A 195 -14.52 17.26 4.76
C SER A 195 -15.11 18.21 3.72
N MET A 196 -14.72 18.01 2.47
CA MET A 196 -15.17 18.76 1.29
C MET A 196 -15.76 17.82 0.23
N ASN A 197 -16.23 16.63 0.61
CA ASN A 197 -16.84 15.67 -0.33
C ASN A 197 -18.01 16.27 -1.12
N GLY A 198 -18.74 17.21 -0.51
CA GLY A 198 -19.82 17.92 -1.20
C GLY A 198 -19.36 18.93 -2.25
N CYS A 199 -18.07 19.26 -2.30
CA CYS A 199 -17.45 20.15 -3.28
C CYS A 199 -16.82 19.36 -4.46
N MET A 200 -16.92 18.05 -4.47
CA MET A 200 -16.38 17.16 -5.49
C MET A 200 -17.49 16.37 -6.16
N SER A 201 -17.42 16.27 -7.49
CA SER A 201 -18.25 15.37 -8.30
C SER A 201 -17.36 14.59 -9.28
N GLY A 202 -17.69 13.34 -9.52
CA GLY A 202 -16.90 12.39 -10.29
C GLY A 202 -16.15 11.36 -9.43
N ASP A 203 -15.31 10.54 -10.06
CA ASP A 203 -14.55 9.49 -9.40
C ASP A 203 -13.20 10.00 -8.88
N PHE A 204 -12.70 9.38 -7.81
CA PHE A 204 -11.35 9.67 -7.33
C PHE A 204 -10.30 9.23 -8.36
N PRO A 205 -9.34 10.12 -8.70
CA PRO A 205 -8.40 9.87 -9.77
C PRO A 205 -7.36 8.82 -9.41
N THR A 206 -7.03 7.97 -10.37
CA THR A 206 -5.94 6.99 -10.29
C THR A 206 -4.87 7.31 -11.34
N LEU A 207 -3.64 6.83 -11.10
CA LEU A 207 -2.54 6.94 -12.06
C LEU A 207 -2.25 5.55 -12.63
N LEU A 208 -2.61 5.32 -13.88
CA LEU A 208 -2.33 4.06 -14.58
C LEU A 208 -0.82 3.88 -14.80
N PRO A 209 -0.30 2.64 -14.97
CA PRO A 209 1.09 2.42 -15.35
C PRO A 209 1.48 3.23 -16.60
N GLY A 210 2.66 3.86 -16.56
CA GLY A 210 3.14 4.73 -17.62
C GLY A 210 2.69 6.19 -17.48
N GLN A 211 2.48 6.87 -18.60
CA GLN A 211 2.23 8.31 -18.64
C GLN A 211 0.77 8.67 -18.38
N ASN A 212 0.54 9.56 -17.43
CA ASN A 212 -0.76 10.11 -17.07
C ASN A 212 -0.74 11.62 -17.26
N ALA A 213 -1.58 12.15 -18.15
CA ALA A 213 -1.73 13.59 -18.32
C ALA A 213 -2.53 14.18 -17.16
N ILE A 214 -2.02 15.24 -16.54
CA ILE A 214 -2.75 16.04 -15.56
C ILE A 214 -3.06 17.39 -16.19
N SER A 215 -4.33 17.65 -16.40
CA SER A 215 -4.82 18.91 -16.99
C SER A 215 -6.00 19.45 -16.20
N TRP A 216 -6.24 20.74 -16.36
CA TRP A 216 -7.35 21.41 -15.66
C TRP A 216 -7.84 22.61 -16.43
N THR A 217 -9.07 23.00 -16.11
CA THR A 217 -9.65 24.29 -16.42
C THR A 217 -10.04 25.01 -15.11
N GLY A 218 -10.23 26.32 -15.17
CA GLY A 218 -10.49 27.12 -13.98
C GLY A 218 -9.23 27.77 -13.40
N ASN A 219 -9.37 28.36 -12.21
CA ASN A 219 -8.29 29.13 -11.58
C ASN A 219 -7.45 28.21 -10.67
N VAL A 220 -6.45 27.54 -11.25
CA VAL A 220 -5.51 26.67 -10.54
C VAL A 220 -4.11 27.27 -10.61
N THR A 221 -3.47 27.38 -9.45
CA THR A 221 -2.10 27.89 -9.31
C THR A 221 -1.08 26.76 -9.44
N LYS A 222 -1.32 25.65 -8.80
CA LYS A 222 -0.49 24.43 -8.84
C LYS A 222 -1.28 23.21 -8.37
N ILE A 223 -0.80 22.06 -8.75
CA ILE A 223 -1.27 20.76 -8.22
C ILE A 223 -0.07 20.04 -7.60
N VAL A 224 -0.24 19.50 -6.39
CA VAL A 224 0.76 18.67 -5.73
C VAL A 224 0.23 17.24 -5.67
N VAL A 225 1.02 16.30 -6.15
CA VAL A 225 0.65 14.88 -6.24
C VAL A 225 1.61 14.08 -5.37
N GLN A 226 1.08 13.42 -4.34
CA GLN A 226 1.76 12.33 -3.64
C GLN A 226 1.34 11.02 -4.32
N PRO A 227 2.20 10.39 -5.12
CA PRO A 227 1.74 9.40 -6.09
C PRO A 227 1.44 8.02 -5.51
N ASN A 228 2.02 7.65 -4.36
CA ASN A 228 1.84 6.34 -3.72
C ASN A 228 2.12 5.16 -4.66
N TRP A 229 3.29 5.18 -5.33
CA TRP A 229 3.65 4.13 -6.30
C TRP A 229 3.57 2.75 -5.70
N ARG A 230 2.93 1.83 -6.41
CA ARG A 230 2.76 0.45 -5.99
C ARG A 230 3.05 -0.54 -7.10
N TYR A 231 3.47 -1.73 -6.68
CA TYR A 231 3.93 -2.78 -7.57
C TYR A 231 3.27 -4.10 -7.17
N LEU A 232 3.02 -4.94 -8.15
CA LEU A 232 2.43 -6.27 -7.93
C LEU A 232 3.45 -7.24 -7.35
N ALA A 233 4.61 -7.12 -7.23
CA ALA A 233 5.65 -7.91 -6.58
C ALA A 233 7.03 -7.25 -6.78
#